data_87295548ed7f0a4ec99b6fdb09bea06f
#
_entry.id   87295548ed7f0a4ec99b6fdb09bea06f
#
_cell.length_a   1.000
_cell.length_b   1.000
_cell.length_c   1.000
_cell.angle_alpha   90.00
_cell.angle_beta   90.00
_cell.angle_gamma   90.00
#
_symmetry.space_group_name_H-M   'P 1'
#
loop_
_entity.id
_entity.type
_entity.pdbx_description
1 polymer ?
#
loop_
_entity_poly.entity_id
_entity_poly.type
_entity_poly.pdbx_seq_one_letter_code
_entity_poly.pdbx_strand_id
1 'polypeptide(L)'
;MQKEKGIVSIKVKLLGVIVPVVIVSILVLVLIAYRTSAGLIESYSENLLESSVENQASQIESWLEQNIGAFQIVKTTIENTKPDDKELQTMLDSYYNYNSNYPEGLYIADETGKLWKASDSAMSESDPVNSVWYQEGLTRVNMAIGSSYVNSEGVSVISASGIYEVSLSAALLHLLNEFLSILCRM
;
A
#
# COMPACT_ATOMS: atom_id res chain seq x y z
N MET A 1 41.37 -24.22 77.60
CA MET A 1 40.69 -24.89 76.47
C MET A 1 41.35 -24.43 75.15
N GLN A 2 42.31 -25.22 74.61
CA GLN A 2 42.83 -24.91 73.30
C GLN A 2 41.89 -25.46 72.22
N LYS A 3 41.45 -24.57 71.36
CA LYS A 3 40.58 -24.89 70.19
C LYS A 3 41.47 -25.55 69.13
N GLU A 4 41.33 -26.86 68.93
CA GLU A 4 41.99 -27.58 67.83
C GLU A 4 41.59 -26.91 66.51
N LYS A 5 42.61 -26.36 65.83
CA LYS A 5 42.43 -25.91 64.43
C LYS A 5 42.37 -27.17 63.56
N GLY A 6 41.17 -27.60 63.23
CA GLY A 6 40.93 -28.70 62.30
C GLY A 6 41.75 -28.49 61.02
N ILE A 7 42.58 -29.41 60.65
CA ILE A 7 43.36 -29.40 59.40
C ILE A 7 42.43 -29.69 58.26
N VAL A 8 41.95 -28.61 57.61
CA VAL A 8 41.13 -28.72 56.40
C VAL A 8 41.96 -29.40 55.31
N SER A 9 41.48 -30.53 54.83
CA SER A 9 42.15 -31.32 53.81
C SER A 9 42.48 -30.45 52.57
N ILE A 10 43.63 -30.58 51.99
CA ILE A 10 44.11 -29.87 50.75
C ILE A 10 43.09 -29.99 49.66
N LYS A 11 42.40 -31.15 49.56
CA LYS A 11 41.30 -31.38 48.58
C LYS A 11 40.12 -30.41 48.77
N VAL A 12 39.70 -30.12 50.01
CA VAL A 12 38.60 -29.21 50.31
C VAL A 12 38.99 -27.76 50.02
N LYS A 13 40.26 -27.37 50.30
CA LYS A 13 40.75 -26.04 49.94
C LYS A 13 40.80 -25.84 48.43
N LEU A 14 41.27 -26.85 47.68
CA LEU A 14 41.34 -26.81 46.23
C LEU A 14 39.95 -26.73 45.59
N LEU A 15 39.01 -27.55 46.09
CA LEU A 15 37.63 -27.54 45.65
C LEU A 15 36.94 -26.18 45.94
N GLY A 16 37.22 -25.58 47.10
CA GLY A 16 36.68 -24.29 47.49
C GLY A 16 37.11 -23.09 46.66
N VAL A 17 38.24 -23.25 45.91
CA VAL A 17 38.70 -22.22 44.96
C VAL A 17 38.26 -22.52 43.54
N ILE A 18 38.34 -23.77 43.08
CA ILE A 18 38.03 -24.14 41.69
C ILE A 18 36.52 -23.97 41.41
N VAL A 19 35.67 -24.43 42.31
CA VAL A 19 34.21 -24.39 42.08
C VAL A 19 33.69 -22.96 41.92
N PRO A 20 34.02 -21.98 42.77
CA PRO A 20 33.57 -20.59 42.56
C PRO A 20 34.10 -19.97 41.25
N VAL A 21 35.34 -20.27 40.89
CA VAL A 21 35.95 -19.77 39.61
C VAL A 21 35.17 -20.30 38.40
N VAL A 22 34.85 -21.59 38.41
CA VAL A 22 34.04 -22.18 37.31
C VAL A 22 32.65 -21.58 37.25
N ILE A 23 32.00 -21.41 38.39
CA ILE A 23 30.65 -20.79 38.42
C ILE A 23 30.68 -19.34 37.88
N VAL A 24 31.63 -18.53 38.31
CA VAL A 24 31.80 -17.16 37.81
C VAL A 24 32.08 -17.14 36.31
N SER A 25 32.93 -18.03 35.83
CA SER A 25 33.22 -18.13 34.39
C SER A 25 31.97 -18.46 33.57
N ILE A 26 31.16 -19.40 34.03
CA ILE A 26 29.89 -19.77 33.37
C ILE A 26 28.91 -18.58 33.40
N LEU A 27 28.78 -17.87 34.51
CA LEU A 27 27.91 -16.70 34.62
C LEU A 27 28.32 -15.59 33.63
N VAL A 28 29.62 -15.32 33.52
CA VAL A 28 30.15 -14.32 32.57
C VAL A 28 29.84 -14.74 31.13
N LEU A 29 30.07 -16.01 30.78
CA LEU A 29 29.75 -16.51 29.44
C LEU A 29 28.25 -16.40 29.10
N VAL A 30 27.39 -16.76 30.05
CA VAL A 30 25.92 -16.63 29.86
C VAL A 30 25.51 -15.18 29.66
N LEU A 31 26.05 -14.24 30.43
CA LEU A 31 25.78 -12.82 30.29
C LEU A 31 26.22 -12.27 28.93
N ILE A 32 27.42 -12.66 28.47
CA ILE A 32 27.88 -12.25 27.15
C ILE A 32 27.00 -12.84 26.05
N ALA A 33 26.70 -14.13 26.11
CA ALA A 33 25.84 -14.81 25.15
C ALA A 33 24.43 -14.17 25.08
N TYR A 34 23.87 -13.87 26.24
CA TYR A 34 22.53 -13.21 26.31
C TYR A 34 22.53 -11.84 25.63
N ARG A 35 23.52 -10.98 25.95
CA ARG A 35 23.61 -9.65 25.36
C ARG A 35 23.83 -9.70 23.85
N THR A 36 24.70 -10.60 23.39
CA THR A 36 24.98 -10.77 21.96
C THR A 36 23.73 -11.28 21.22
N SER A 37 23.04 -12.28 21.80
CA SER A 37 21.82 -12.83 21.19
C SER A 37 20.68 -11.82 21.15
N ALA A 38 20.48 -11.03 22.21
CA ALA A 38 19.46 -10.00 22.24
C ALA A 38 19.70 -8.94 21.15
N GLY A 39 20.92 -8.44 21.03
CA GLY A 39 21.26 -7.46 19.98
C GLY A 39 21.15 -8.02 18.56
N LEU A 40 21.48 -9.30 18.35
CA LEU A 40 21.29 -9.95 17.06
C LEU A 40 19.81 -10.10 16.70
N ILE A 41 18.97 -10.51 17.64
CA ILE A 41 17.52 -10.66 17.42
C ILE A 41 16.89 -9.30 17.10
N GLU A 42 17.25 -8.25 17.83
CA GLU A 42 16.75 -6.90 17.59
C GLU A 42 17.11 -6.41 16.18
N SER A 43 18.40 -6.44 15.83
CA SER A 43 18.87 -6.04 14.51
C SER A 43 18.28 -6.89 13.37
N TYR A 44 18.11 -8.20 13.58
CA TYR A 44 17.52 -9.07 12.58
C TYR A 44 16.04 -8.78 12.38
N SER A 45 15.31 -8.48 13.47
CA SER A 45 13.89 -8.12 13.41
C SER A 45 13.68 -6.78 12.73
N GLU A 46 14.50 -5.77 13.02
CA GLU A 46 14.46 -4.47 12.35
C GLU A 46 14.70 -4.59 10.85
N ASN A 47 15.78 -5.27 10.44
CA ASN A 47 16.10 -5.48 9.03
C ASN A 47 15.02 -6.28 8.30
N LEU A 48 14.41 -7.27 8.95
CA LEU A 48 13.33 -8.06 8.36
C LEU A 48 12.06 -7.21 8.16
N LEU A 49 11.71 -6.39 9.14
CA LEU A 49 10.57 -5.48 9.06
C LEU A 49 10.79 -4.43 7.97
N GLU A 50 11.94 -3.78 7.94
CA GLU A 50 12.30 -2.79 6.92
C GLU A 50 12.22 -3.40 5.51
N SER A 51 12.86 -4.54 5.28
CA SER A 51 12.81 -5.24 4.01
C SER A 51 11.39 -5.69 3.63
N SER A 52 10.58 -6.11 4.60
CA SER A 52 9.18 -6.48 4.36
C SER A 52 8.34 -5.26 3.94
N VAL A 53 8.51 -4.13 4.62
CA VAL A 53 7.80 -2.88 4.31
C VAL A 53 8.21 -2.35 2.93
N GLU A 54 9.51 -2.33 2.62
CA GLU A 54 10.01 -1.91 1.30
C GLU A 54 9.46 -2.79 0.18
N ASN A 55 9.44 -4.11 0.38
CA ASN A 55 8.90 -5.03 -0.60
C ASN A 55 7.40 -4.83 -0.83
N GLN A 56 6.62 -4.62 0.24
CA GLN A 56 5.19 -4.32 0.12
C GLN A 56 4.95 -2.98 -0.57
N ALA A 57 5.73 -1.95 -0.23
CA ALA A 57 5.63 -0.65 -0.88
C ALA A 57 5.92 -0.75 -2.39
N SER A 58 6.98 -1.46 -2.78
CA SER A 58 7.33 -1.69 -4.18
C SER A 58 6.25 -2.49 -4.94
N GLN A 59 5.60 -3.46 -4.29
CA GLN A 59 4.49 -4.19 -4.91
C GLN A 59 3.28 -3.28 -5.15
N ILE A 60 2.95 -2.42 -4.19
CA ILE A 60 1.86 -1.44 -4.33
C ILE A 60 2.19 -0.45 -5.45
N GLU A 61 3.41 0.10 -5.47
CA GLU A 61 3.86 1.02 -6.51
C GLU A 61 3.77 0.39 -7.91
N SER A 62 4.29 -0.82 -8.07
CA SER A 62 4.21 -1.55 -9.34
C SER A 62 2.77 -1.81 -9.78
N TRP A 63 1.89 -2.16 -8.84
CA TRP A 63 0.47 -2.36 -9.12
C TRP A 63 -0.21 -1.04 -9.56
N LEU A 64 0.11 0.07 -8.89
CA LEU A 64 -0.40 1.39 -9.24
C LEU A 64 0.07 1.82 -10.64
N GLU A 65 1.35 1.68 -10.94
CA GLU A 65 1.92 2.01 -12.25
C GLU A 65 1.29 1.20 -13.39
N GLN A 66 1.07 -0.09 -13.18
CA GLN A 66 0.42 -0.95 -14.17
C GLN A 66 -1.02 -0.50 -14.46
N ASN A 67 -1.79 -0.17 -13.43
CA ASN A 67 -3.16 0.29 -13.61
C ASN A 67 -3.22 1.68 -14.27
N ILE A 68 -2.39 2.62 -13.82
CA ILE A 68 -2.29 3.95 -14.45
C ILE A 68 -1.90 3.83 -15.92
N GLY A 69 -0.93 2.97 -16.23
CA GLY A 69 -0.51 2.71 -17.60
C GLY A 69 -1.66 2.18 -18.47
N ALA A 70 -2.46 1.25 -17.95
CA ALA A 70 -3.63 0.74 -18.64
C ALA A 70 -4.66 1.86 -18.90
N PHE A 71 -4.95 2.70 -17.92
CA PHE A 71 -5.88 3.82 -18.06
C PHE A 71 -5.37 4.89 -19.01
N GLN A 72 -4.06 5.16 -19.02
CA GLN A 72 -3.44 6.07 -19.98
C GLN A 72 -3.60 5.57 -21.40
N ILE A 73 -3.47 4.26 -21.64
CA ILE A 73 -3.69 3.66 -22.97
C ILE A 73 -5.14 3.85 -23.40
N VAL A 74 -6.11 3.60 -22.51
CA VAL A 74 -7.53 3.81 -22.83
C VAL A 74 -7.80 5.28 -23.16
N LYS A 75 -7.34 6.21 -22.32
CA LYS A 75 -7.45 7.65 -22.57
C LYS A 75 -6.89 8.03 -23.93
N THR A 76 -5.66 7.64 -24.22
CA THR A 76 -4.98 7.93 -25.50
C THR A 76 -5.73 7.30 -26.67
N THR A 77 -6.30 6.11 -26.49
CA THR A 77 -7.11 5.46 -27.53
C THR A 77 -8.36 6.28 -27.84
N ILE A 78 -9.08 6.72 -26.84
CA ILE A 78 -10.29 7.54 -27.00
C ILE A 78 -9.93 8.89 -27.66
N GLU A 79 -8.84 9.54 -27.25
CA GLU A 79 -8.37 10.81 -27.84
C GLU A 79 -8.01 10.66 -29.33
N ASN A 80 -7.41 9.55 -29.71
CA ASN A 80 -6.99 9.29 -31.07
C ASN A 80 -8.14 8.83 -31.99
N THR A 81 -9.03 7.98 -31.46
CA THR A 81 -10.15 7.43 -32.26
C THR A 81 -11.31 8.40 -32.36
N LYS A 82 -11.46 9.31 -31.37
CA LYS A 82 -12.57 10.27 -31.28
C LYS A 82 -13.93 9.61 -31.54
N PRO A 83 -14.28 8.60 -30.73
CA PRO A 83 -15.50 7.83 -30.93
C PRO A 83 -16.72 8.71 -30.84
N ASP A 84 -17.78 8.36 -31.59
CA ASP A 84 -19.09 8.97 -31.39
C ASP A 84 -19.73 8.51 -30.06
N ASP A 85 -20.83 9.13 -29.64
CA ASP A 85 -21.50 8.82 -28.37
C ASP A 85 -21.86 7.34 -28.22
N LYS A 86 -22.20 6.66 -29.32
CA LYS A 86 -22.58 5.24 -29.32
C LYS A 86 -21.35 4.34 -29.21
N GLU A 87 -20.30 4.67 -29.92
CA GLU A 87 -19.02 3.96 -29.85
C GLU A 87 -18.40 4.12 -28.47
N LEU A 88 -18.43 5.35 -27.92
CA LEU A 88 -17.97 5.65 -26.58
C LEU A 88 -18.73 4.84 -25.54
N GLN A 89 -20.07 4.80 -25.64
CA GLN A 89 -20.91 3.99 -24.74
C GLN A 89 -20.53 2.51 -24.81
N THR A 90 -20.35 1.98 -26.03
CA THR A 90 -19.94 0.59 -26.22
C THR A 90 -18.56 0.29 -25.60
N MET A 91 -17.63 1.24 -25.70
CA MET A 91 -16.33 1.12 -25.03
C MET A 91 -16.48 1.08 -23.52
N LEU A 92 -17.24 2.02 -22.93
CA LEU A 92 -17.47 2.08 -21.48
C LEU A 92 -18.16 0.82 -20.97
N ASP A 93 -19.16 0.31 -21.68
CA ASP A 93 -19.84 -0.95 -21.34
C ASP A 93 -18.87 -2.15 -21.31
N SER A 94 -17.86 -2.16 -22.19
CA SER A 94 -16.85 -3.21 -22.21
C SER A 94 -15.91 -3.24 -20.99
N TYR A 95 -15.79 -2.13 -20.28
CA TYR A 95 -15.01 -2.03 -19.05
C TYR A 95 -15.80 -2.34 -17.78
N TYR A 96 -17.13 -2.43 -17.87
CA TYR A 96 -17.95 -2.81 -16.74
C TYR A 96 -17.65 -4.23 -16.30
N ASN A 97 -17.40 -4.44 -15.02
CA ASN A 97 -17.04 -5.75 -14.44
C ASN A 97 -15.79 -6.41 -15.06
N TYR A 98 -14.98 -5.65 -15.81
CA TYR A 98 -13.77 -6.14 -16.44
C TYR A 98 -12.67 -6.46 -15.42
N ASN A 99 -12.58 -5.67 -14.36
CA ASN A 99 -11.57 -5.83 -13.33
C ASN A 99 -12.18 -5.67 -11.93
N SER A 100 -11.87 -6.58 -11.03
CA SER A 100 -12.37 -6.57 -9.64
C SER A 100 -11.93 -5.35 -8.83
N ASN A 101 -10.86 -4.65 -9.24
CA ASN A 101 -10.37 -3.44 -8.55
C ASN A 101 -11.19 -2.19 -8.93
N TYR A 102 -11.87 -2.20 -10.08
CA TYR A 102 -12.76 -1.15 -10.55
C TYR A 102 -13.96 -1.75 -11.28
N PRO A 103 -14.86 -2.42 -10.53
CA PRO A 103 -15.98 -3.16 -11.12
C PRO A 103 -16.97 -2.28 -11.86
N GLU A 104 -17.12 -1.02 -11.45
CA GLU A 104 -18.00 -0.06 -12.09
C GLU A 104 -17.47 0.46 -13.44
N GLY A 105 -16.20 0.17 -13.78
CA GLY A 105 -15.59 0.56 -15.04
C GLY A 105 -15.07 1.98 -15.08
N LEU A 106 -15.13 2.59 -16.25
CA LEU A 106 -14.61 3.92 -16.54
C LEU A 106 -15.73 4.95 -16.62
N TYR A 107 -15.43 6.19 -16.22
CA TYR A 107 -16.34 7.32 -16.30
C TYR A 107 -15.71 8.49 -17.05
N ILE A 108 -16.50 9.23 -17.79
CA ILE A 108 -16.10 10.47 -18.44
C ILE A 108 -17.14 11.53 -18.11
N ALA A 109 -16.70 12.71 -17.74
CA ALA A 109 -17.61 13.85 -17.57
C ALA A 109 -17.10 15.06 -18.34
N ASP A 110 -18.02 15.85 -18.88
CA ASP A 110 -17.70 17.11 -19.53
C ASP A 110 -17.94 18.33 -18.61
N GLU A 111 -17.63 19.50 -19.12
CA GLU A 111 -17.81 20.77 -18.42
C GLU A 111 -19.28 21.14 -18.15
N THR A 112 -20.22 20.51 -18.85
CA THR A 112 -21.67 20.70 -18.64
C THR A 112 -22.21 19.84 -17.52
N GLY A 113 -21.40 18.92 -16.97
CA GLY A 113 -21.80 17.93 -15.97
C GLY A 113 -22.43 16.68 -16.56
N LYS A 114 -22.39 16.50 -17.90
CA LYS A 114 -22.83 15.25 -18.52
C LYS A 114 -21.82 14.16 -18.19
N LEU A 115 -22.33 13.07 -17.60
CA LEU A 115 -21.55 11.90 -17.21
C LEU A 115 -21.84 10.74 -18.16
N TRP A 116 -20.78 10.20 -18.76
CA TRP A 116 -20.79 8.92 -19.48
C TRP A 116 -20.22 7.83 -18.57
N LYS A 117 -20.92 6.75 -18.47
CA LYS A 117 -20.55 5.57 -17.68
C LYS A 117 -21.08 4.32 -18.36
N ALA A 118 -20.63 3.14 -17.93
CA ALA A 118 -21.24 1.91 -18.38
C ALA A 118 -22.75 1.87 -18.07
N SER A 119 -23.53 1.30 -18.98
CA SER A 119 -25.00 1.24 -18.88
C SER A 119 -25.48 0.56 -17.60
N ASP A 120 -24.78 -0.49 -17.16
CA ASP A 120 -25.09 -1.29 -15.98
C ASP A 120 -24.41 -0.77 -14.69
N SER A 121 -23.59 0.29 -14.78
CA SER A 121 -22.91 0.86 -13.63
C SER A 121 -23.91 1.50 -12.65
N ALA A 122 -23.80 1.11 -11.38
CA ALA A 122 -24.59 1.68 -10.28
C ALA A 122 -24.11 3.07 -9.84
N MET A 123 -22.94 3.50 -10.31
CA MET A 123 -22.37 4.80 -9.97
C MET A 123 -23.37 5.92 -10.21
N SER A 124 -23.59 6.74 -9.20
CA SER A 124 -24.44 7.91 -9.24
C SER A 124 -23.66 9.12 -8.74
N GLU A 125 -23.35 10.05 -9.63
CA GLU A 125 -22.75 11.34 -9.30
C GLU A 125 -23.67 12.45 -9.79
N SER A 126 -24.27 13.17 -8.86
CA SER A 126 -25.23 14.23 -9.18
C SER A 126 -24.58 15.53 -9.66
N ASP A 127 -23.32 15.74 -9.30
CA ASP A 127 -22.53 16.92 -9.65
C ASP A 127 -21.08 16.52 -9.96
N PRO A 128 -20.83 15.91 -11.13
CA PRO A 128 -19.51 15.47 -11.52
C PRO A 128 -18.48 16.59 -11.54
N VAL A 129 -18.87 17.79 -11.95
CA VAL A 129 -17.95 18.93 -12.12
C VAL A 129 -17.35 19.39 -10.80
N ASN A 130 -18.07 19.29 -9.70
CA ASN A 130 -17.59 19.64 -8.37
C ASN A 130 -16.99 18.45 -7.61
N SER A 131 -16.94 17.26 -8.20
CA SER A 131 -16.30 16.10 -7.58
C SER A 131 -14.78 16.25 -7.50
N VAL A 132 -14.17 15.59 -6.49
CA VAL A 132 -12.72 15.65 -6.26
C VAL A 132 -11.96 15.12 -7.48
N TRP A 133 -12.40 14.01 -8.04
CA TRP A 133 -11.77 13.39 -9.20
C TRP A 133 -11.78 14.28 -10.44
N TYR A 134 -12.87 15.02 -10.67
CA TYR A 134 -12.98 15.93 -11.80
C TYR A 134 -12.02 17.12 -11.64
N GLN A 135 -12.05 17.76 -10.47
CA GLN A 135 -11.19 18.91 -10.19
C GLN A 135 -9.69 18.56 -10.23
N GLU A 136 -9.32 17.41 -9.67
CA GLU A 136 -7.95 16.93 -9.76
C GLU A 136 -7.55 16.58 -11.21
N GLY A 137 -8.44 15.95 -11.96
CA GLY A 137 -8.20 15.57 -13.34
C GLY A 137 -7.96 16.76 -14.25
N LEU A 138 -8.67 17.89 -14.05
CA LEU A 138 -8.44 19.12 -14.81
C LEU A 138 -7.01 19.65 -14.71
N THR A 139 -6.29 19.30 -13.66
CA THR A 139 -4.90 19.72 -13.45
C THR A 139 -3.86 18.79 -14.06
N ARG A 140 -4.28 17.66 -14.68
CA ARG A 140 -3.41 16.56 -15.09
C ARG A 140 -3.61 16.20 -16.55
N VAL A 141 -2.57 16.36 -17.36
CA VAL A 141 -2.58 15.94 -18.78
C VAL A 141 -2.58 14.41 -18.88
N ASN A 142 -1.81 13.73 -18.03
CA ASN A 142 -1.75 12.27 -17.99
C ASN A 142 -2.59 11.73 -16.84
N MET A 143 -3.01 10.47 -16.95
CA MET A 143 -3.67 9.76 -15.86
C MET A 143 -2.76 9.69 -14.65
N ALA A 144 -3.26 10.08 -13.51
CA ALA A 144 -2.55 10.00 -12.24
C ALA A 144 -3.51 9.71 -11.08
N ILE A 145 -3.00 9.07 -10.05
CA ILE A 145 -3.75 8.83 -8.81
C ILE A 145 -3.91 10.13 -8.04
N GLY A 146 -5.13 10.36 -7.58
CA GLY A 146 -5.53 11.50 -6.77
C GLY A 146 -5.44 11.26 -5.28
N SER A 147 -5.97 12.21 -4.52
CA SER A 147 -6.12 12.11 -3.08
C SER A 147 -7.28 11.17 -2.73
N SER A 148 -7.23 10.56 -1.54
CA SER A 148 -8.37 9.82 -1.02
C SER A 148 -9.51 10.77 -0.64
N TYR A 149 -10.73 10.39 -0.96
CA TYR A 149 -11.94 11.14 -0.60
C TYR A 149 -13.09 10.18 -0.31
N VAL A 150 -14.18 10.71 0.23
CA VAL A 150 -15.40 9.95 0.47
C VAL A 150 -16.35 10.20 -0.70
N ASN A 151 -16.79 9.13 -1.38
CA ASN A 151 -17.71 9.23 -2.50
C ASN A 151 -19.17 9.51 -2.03
N SER A 152 -20.09 9.66 -2.97
CA SER A 152 -21.51 9.89 -2.71
C SER A 152 -22.20 8.77 -1.91
N GLU A 153 -21.61 7.57 -1.87
CA GLU A 153 -22.09 6.41 -1.12
C GLU A 153 -21.50 6.32 0.29
N GLY A 154 -20.64 7.27 0.68
CA GLY A 154 -19.99 7.28 1.98
C GLY A 154 -18.77 6.35 2.08
N VAL A 155 -18.26 5.85 0.96
CA VAL A 155 -17.09 4.97 0.89
C VAL A 155 -15.83 5.79 0.64
N SER A 156 -14.75 5.49 1.36
CA SER A 156 -13.44 6.10 1.09
C SER A 156 -12.83 5.46 -0.17
N VAL A 157 -12.53 6.30 -1.14
CA VAL A 157 -12.01 5.90 -2.45
C VAL A 157 -10.79 6.72 -2.84
N ILE A 158 -9.99 6.18 -3.75
CA ILE A 158 -8.94 6.90 -4.46
C ILE A 158 -9.26 6.81 -5.94
N SER A 159 -9.15 7.91 -6.65
CA SER A 159 -9.39 7.96 -8.08
C SER A 159 -8.10 8.09 -8.89
N ALA A 160 -8.07 7.49 -10.07
CA ALA A 160 -7.13 7.85 -11.12
C ALA A 160 -7.86 8.73 -12.13
N SER A 161 -7.37 9.94 -12.37
CA SER A 161 -8.01 10.93 -13.24
C SER A 161 -7.00 11.68 -14.10
N GLY A 162 -7.47 12.20 -15.23
CA GLY A 162 -6.68 13.02 -16.14
C GLY A 162 -7.58 13.71 -17.15
N ILE A 163 -7.19 14.88 -17.62
CA ILE A 163 -7.94 15.62 -18.63
C ILE A 163 -7.96 14.84 -19.96
N TYR A 164 -9.10 14.86 -20.60
CA TYR A 164 -9.32 14.27 -21.90
C TYR A 164 -9.55 15.40 -22.92
N GLU A 165 -8.67 15.53 -23.91
CA GLU A 165 -8.78 16.57 -24.93
C GLU A 165 -9.47 16.02 -26.20
N VAL A 166 -10.75 16.31 -26.36
CA VAL A 166 -11.41 16.30 -27.66
C VAL A 166 -11.62 17.75 -28.06
N SER A 167 -11.10 18.13 -29.20
CA SER A 167 -11.13 19.50 -29.73
C SER A 167 -12.52 20.16 -29.54
N LEU A 168 -12.64 21.01 -28.52
CA LEU A 168 -13.72 21.94 -28.11
C LEU A 168 -14.47 21.62 -26.80
N SER A 169 -14.31 20.49 -26.14
CA SER A 169 -14.81 20.31 -24.79
C SER A 169 -13.84 19.44 -24.00
N ALA A 170 -13.39 19.93 -22.86
CA ALA A 170 -12.58 19.11 -21.94
C ALA A 170 -13.51 18.10 -21.28
N ALA A 171 -13.36 16.82 -21.61
CA ALA A 171 -14.01 15.73 -20.88
C ALA A 171 -12.98 15.05 -19.97
N LEU A 172 -13.42 14.55 -18.81
CA LEU A 172 -12.55 13.97 -17.82
C LEU A 172 -12.78 12.46 -17.72
N LEU A 173 -11.71 11.69 -17.88
CA LEU A 173 -11.75 10.25 -17.68
C LEU A 173 -11.44 9.92 -16.22
N HIS A 174 -12.36 9.24 -15.53
CA HIS A 174 -12.26 8.88 -14.12
C HIS A 174 -12.38 7.38 -13.89
N LEU A 175 -11.64 6.91 -12.90
CA LEU A 175 -11.74 5.57 -12.34
C LEU A 175 -11.88 5.62 -10.84
N LEU A 176 -12.96 5.04 -10.33
CA LEU A 176 -13.15 4.81 -8.90
C LEU A 176 -12.55 3.45 -8.52
N ASN A 177 -11.68 3.47 -7.51
CA ASN A 177 -11.11 2.25 -6.96
C ASN A 177 -11.47 2.14 -5.47
N GLU A 178 -12.11 1.06 -5.06
CA GLU A 178 -12.36 0.69 -3.66
C GLU A 178 -11.07 0.27 -2.93
N PHE A 179 -9.99 1.02 -3.12
CA PHE A 179 -8.66 0.64 -2.67
C PHE A 179 -8.50 0.60 -1.15
N LEU A 180 -9.26 1.39 -0.41
CA LEU A 180 -9.13 1.48 1.06
C LEU A 180 -9.69 0.28 1.82
N SER A 181 -10.57 -0.52 1.23
CA SER A 181 -11.09 -1.72 1.90
C SER A 181 -10.03 -2.82 2.05
N ILE A 182 -8.99 -2.80 1.22
CA ILE A 182 -7.90 -3.77 1.25
C ILE A 182 -6.81 -3.36 2.24
N LEU A 183 -6.47 -2.07 2.33
CA LEU A 183 -5.45 -1.56 3.25
C LEU A 183 -5.87 -1.60 4.72
N CYS A 184 -7.17 -1.52 5.03
CA CYS A 184 -7.68 -1.64 6.40
C CYS A 184 -7.86 -3.09 6.89
N ARG A 185 -7.65 -4.09 6.04
CA ARG A 185 -7.75 -5.53 6.41
C ARG A 185 -6.38 -6.22 6.56
N MET A 186 -5.28 -5.51 6.33
CA MET A 186 -3.91 -5.95 6.65
C MET A 186 -3.46 -5.37 7.99
#